data_c28952463ad1505d9c05251ef3b3fe10
#
_entry.id   c28952463ad1505d9c05251ef3b3fe10
#
_cell.length_a   1.000
_cell.length_b   1.000
_cell.length_c   1.000
_cell.angle_alpha   90.00
_cell.angle_beta   90.00
_cell.angle_gamma   90.00
#
_symmetry.space_group_name_H-M   'P 1'
#
loop_
_entity.id
_entity.type
_entity.pdbx_description
1 polymer ?
#
loop_
_entity_poly.entity_id
_entity_poly.type
_entity_poly.pdbx_seq_one_letter_code
_entity_poly.pdbx_strand_id
1 'polypeptide(L)'
;DKLLMPDEDFHSEVSDELALLLKGLLKQKTGKNILVAGLGNQSVTPDSLGPRTVSNLCVSAEGLKAIAPGVMAQTGMETARILLGIIKEVQPDLVIAIDALAARSIRRLGTTIQLTDTGIHPGSGVGNHRHSLTKETLGIPVLAIGVPTVVGAAAIVHDTISALLGV
;
A
#
# COMPACT_ATOMS: atom_id res chain seq x y z
N ASP A 1 -1.37 -26.93 -8.47
CA ASP A 1 -2.15 -26.19 -9.48
C ASP A 1 -3.32 -25.36 -8.94
N LYS A 2 -3.42 -25.19 -7.60
CA LYS A 2 -4.38 -24.27 -6.96
C LYS A 2 -3.89 -22.81 -6.92
N LEU A 3 -2.79 -22.50 -7.58
CA LEU A 3 -2.14 -21.18 -7.52
C LEU A 3 -2.65 -20.19 -8.59
N LEU A 4 -3.56 -20.56 -9.48
CA LEU A 4 -3.81 -19.78 -10.69
C LEU A 4 -5.17 -19.06 -10.76
N MET A 5 -6.15 -19.41 -9.94
CA MET A 5 -7.41 -18.66 -9.76
C MET A 5 -7.91 -18.92 -8.35
N PRO A 6 -7.74 -18.00 -7.40
CA PRO A 6 -8.52 -18.09 -6.18
C PRO A 6 -9.99 -18.08 -6.58
N ASP A 7 -10.76 -18.98 -5.98
CA ASP A 7 -12.19 -19.04 -6.08
C ASP A 7 -12.80 -17.65 -5.74
N GLU A 8 -13.86 -17.24 -6.40
CA GLU A 8 -14.55 -15.98 -6.09
C GLU A 8 -14.93 -15.89 -4.62
N ASP A 9 -15.29 -17.02 -4.02
CA ASP A 9 -15.57 -17.15 -2.57
C ASP A 9 -14.36 -16.78 -1.72
N PHE A 10 -13.15 -17.23 -2.09
CA PHE A 10 -11.91 -16.89 -1.38
C PHE A 10 -11.59 -15.40 -1.45
N HIS A 11 -11.80 -14.76 -2.61
CA HIS A 11 -11.61 -13.31 -2.73
C HIS A 11 -12.59 -12.52 -1.87
N SER A 12 -13.83 -12.98 -1.78
CA SER A 12 -14.85 -12.37 -0.94
C SER A 12 -14.48 -12.47 0.53
N GLU A 13 -14.08 -13.66 1.01
CA GLU A 13 -13.65 -13.87 2.39
C GLU A 13 -12.47 -12.98 2.79
N VAL A 14 -11.45 -12.88 1.94
CA VAL A 14 -10.29 -12.01 2.19
C VAL A 14 -10.70 -10.54 2.21
N SER A 15 -11.60 -10.12 1.33
CA SER A 15 -12.11 -8.75 1.27
C SER A 15 -12.92 -8.39 2.51
N ASP A 16 -13.75 -9.30 3.00
CA ASP A 16 -14.56 -9.10 4.20
C ASP A 16 -13.68 -9.00 5.46
N GLU A 17 -12.69 -9.87 5.58
CA GLU A 17 -11.73 -9.82 6.69
C GLU A 17 -10.92 -8.51 6.66
N LEU A 18 -10.42 -8.11 5.48
CA LEU A 18 -9.71 -6.84 5.31
C LEU A 18 -10.61 -5.65 5.69
N ALA A 19 -11.88 -5.66 5.26
CA ALA A 19 -12.84 -4.62 5.59
C ALA A 19 -13.10 -4.56 7.11
N LEU A 20 -13.18 -5.71 7.78
CA LEU A 20 -13.36 -5.78 9.23
C LEU A 20 -12.17 -5.17 9.97
N LEU A 21 -10.95 -5.54 9.59
CA LEU A 21 -9.72 -5.00 10.15
C LEU A 21 -9.61 -3.49 9.93
N LEU A 22 -9.88 -3.01 8.71
CA LEU A 22 -9.89 -1.58 8.40
C LEU A 22 -10.94 -0.83 9.22
N LYS A 23 -12.15 -1.36 9.36
CA LYS A 23 -13.19 -0.77 10.22
C LYS A 23 -12.72 -0.68 11.67
N GLY A 24 -12.00 -1.67 12.17
CA GLY A 24 -11.41 -1.66 13.51
C GLY A 24 -10.43 -0.52 13.70
N LEU A 25 -9.53 -0.32 12.74
CA LEU A 25 -8.55 0.78 12.76
C LEU A 25 -9.19 2.16 12.55
N LEU A 26 -10.23 2.24 11.72
CA LEU A 26 -10.95 3.49 11.43
C LEU A 26 -11.80 3.97 12.60
N LYS A 27 -12.37 3.06 13.41
CA LYS A 27 -13.18 3.42 14.59
C LYS A 27 -12.43 4.27 15.61
N GLN A 28 -11.11 4.19 15.63
CA GLN A 28 -10.25 4.98 16.51
C GLN A 28 -9.89 6.36 15.92
N LYS A 29 -10.24 6.60 14.65
CA LYS A 29 -9.87 7.80 13.90
C LYS A 29 -11.15 8.45 13.40
N THR A 30 -11.61 9.45 14.14
CA THR A 30 -12.84 10.21 13.83
C THR A 30 -12.62 11.11 12.62
N GLY A 31 -13.35 10.88 11.54
CA GLY A 31 -13.37 11.73 10.36
C GLY A 31 -14.10 11.05 9.20
N LYS A 32 -14.77 11.84 8.36
CA LYS A 32 -15.54 11.34 7.21
C LYS A 32 -14.82 11.55 5.89
N ASN A 33 -13.85 12.49 5.85
CA ASN A 33 -13.11 12.81 4.63
C ASN A 33 -11.84 11.97 4.56
N ILE A 34 -11.82 10.98 3.67
CA ILE A 34 -10.69 10.06 3.49
C ILE A 34 -10.04 10.35 2.13
N LEU A 35 -8.72 10.47 2.13
CA LEU A 35 -7.91 10.53 0.92
C LEU A 35 -7.19 9.18 0.74
N VAL A 36 -7.51 8.45 -0.32
CA VAL A 36 -6.77 7.25 -0.71
C VAL A 36 -5.65 7.63 -1.66
N ALA A 37 -4.42 7.29 -1.31
CA ALA A 37 -3.22 7.52 -2.11
C ALA A 37 -2.65 6.19 -2.60
N GLY A 38 -2.81 5.90 -3.89
CA GLY A 38 -2.23 4.73 -4.54
C GLY A 38 -0.80 5.03 -4.98
N LEU A 39 0.19 4.49 -4.25
CA LEU A 39 1.61 4.71 -4.49
C LEU A 39 2.13 3.76 -5.55
N GLY A 40 3.17 4.19 -6.25
CA GLY A 40 3.87 3.39 -7.25
C GLY A 40 3.71 3.90 -8.68
N ASN A 41 4.21 3.09 -9.61
CA ASN A 41 4.22 3.38 -11.04
C ASN A 41 3.22 2.48 -11.78
N GLN A 42 2.18 3.07 -12.34
CA GLN A 42 1.13 2.35 -13.09
C GLN A 42 1.68 1.56 -14.29
N SER A 43 2.76 2.03 -14.89
CA SER A 43 3.38 1.39 -16.06
C SER A 43 4.32 0.22 -15.71
N VAL A 44 4.58 -0.01 -14.43
CA VAL A 44 5.46 -1.06 -13.93
C VAL A 44 4.62 -2.08 -13.16
N THR A 45 4.37 -3.24 -13.75
CA THR A 45 3.43 -4.25 -13.21
C THR A 45 3.60 -4.52 -11.72
N PRO A 46 4.80 -4.83 -11.18
CA PRO A 46 4.97 -5.11 -9.76
C PRO A 46 4.81 -3.87 -8.86
N ASP A 47 4.83 -2.66 -9.41
CA ASP A 47 4.68 -1.38 -8.70
C ASP A 47 3.33 -0.71 -8.96
N SER A 48 2.42 -1.39 -9.67
CA SER A 48 1.14 -0.82 -10.11
C SER A 48 -0.02 -1.04 -9.14
N LEU A 49 0.18 -1.72 -8.02
CA LEU A 49 -0.89 -2.08 -7.07
C LEU A 49 -1.69 -0.84 -6.62
N GLY A 50 -1.01 0.16 -6.07
CA GLY A 50 -1.66 1.38 -5.58
C GLY A 50 -2.43 2.13 -6.66
N PRO A 51 -1.82 2.48 -7.81
CA PRO A 51 -2.50 3.14 -8.91
C PRO A 51 -3.71 2.34 -9.44
N ARG A 52 -3.59 1.02 -9.60
CA ARG A 52 -4.70 0.16 -10.04
C ARG A 52 -5.84 0.11 -9.03
N THR A 53 -5.52 0.05 -7.74
CA THR A 53 -6.56 0.11 -6.71
C THR A 53 -7.33 1.41 -6.80
N VAL A 54 -6.65 2.55 -6.90
CA VAL A 54 -7.28 3.86 -7.05
C VAL A 54 -8.18 3.92 -8.29
N SER A 55 -7.74 3.36 -9.42
CA SER A 55 -8.52 3.35 -10.67
C SER A 55 -9.82 2.54 -10.57
N ASN A 56 -9.93 1.62 -9.61
CA ASN A 56 -11.10 0.78 -9.38
C ASN A 56 -11.97 1.25 -8.20
N LEU A 57 -11.61 2.34 -7.51
CA LEU A 57 -12.40 2.88 -6.43
C LEU A 57 -13.58 3.70 -6.96
N CYS A 58 -14.75 3.47 -6.39
CA CYS A 58 -15.89 4.37 -6.58
C CYS A 58 -15.71 5.59 -5.66
N VAL A 59 -15.18 6.68 -6.20
CA VAL A 59 -15.04 7.94 -5.46
C VAL A 59 -16.35 8.70 -5.46
N SER A 60 -16.68 9.36 -4.35
CA SER A 60 -17.86 10.20 -4.23
C SER A 60 -17.47 11.59 -3.74
N ALA A 61 -18.25 12.61 -4.09
CA ALA A 61 -18.00 13.97 -3.64
C ALA A 61 -18.06 14.13 -2.11
N GLU A 62 -18.77 13.23 -1.42
CA GLU A 62 -19.07 13.31 0.00
C GLU A 62 -18.20 12.39 0.87
N GLY A 63 -16.87 12.50 0.78
CA GLY A 63 -15.99 11.90 1.79
C GLY A 63 -14.86 11.02 1.30
N LEU A 64 -14.99 10.27 0.20
CA LEU A 64 -13.91 9.45 -0.33
C LEU A 64 -13.28 10.11 -1.57
N LYS A 65 -12.03 10.50 -1.45
CA LYS A 65 -11.21 11.03 -2.54
C LYS A 65 -10.05 10.07 -2.80
N ALA A 66 -9.59 9.99 -4.04
CA ALA A 66 -8.50 9.10 -4.39
C ALA A 66 -7.55 9.74 -5.40
N ILE A 67 -6.27 9.42 -5.28
CA ILE A 67 -5.22 9.88 -6.20
C ILE A 67 -4.12 8.84 -6.36
N ALA A 68 -3.61 8.71 -7.58
CA ALA A 68 -2.34 8.05 -7.87
C ALA A 68 -1.31 9.13 -8.21
N PRO A 69 -0.46 9.57 -7.25
CA PRO A 69 0.44 10.71 -7.46
C PRO A 69 1.58 10.41 -8.44
N GLY A 70 1.79 9.15 -8.78
CA GLY A 70 2.93 8.70 -9.57
C GLY A 70 4.23 8.65 -8.76
N VAL A 71 5.33 8.38 -9.46
CA VAL A 71 6.67 8.30 -8.87
C VAL A 71 7.53 9.50 -9.28
N MET A 72 8.56 9.81 -8.50
CA MET A 72 9.45 10.94 -8.73
C MET A 72 10.07 10.93 -10.14
N ALA A 73 10.37 9.74 -10.68
CA ALA A 73 10.90 9.61 -12.04
C ALA A 73 9.93 10.08 -13.15
N GLN A 74 8.61 10.07 -12.86
CA GLN A 74 7.57 10.53 -13.79
C GLN A 74 7.20 12.00 -13.58
N THR A 75 7.17 12.43 -12.31
CA THR A 75 6.63 13.74 -11.92
C THR A 75 7.69 14.80 -11.64
N GLY A 76 8.93 14.39 -11.39
CA GLY A 76 10.00 15.28 -10.88
C GLY A 76 9.78 15.73 -9.44
N MET A 77 8.73 15.24 -8.76
CA MET A 77 8.36 15.66 -7.41
C MET A 77 8.33 14.48 -6.46
N GLU A 78 8.69 14.71 -5.20
CA GLU A 78 8.49 13.71 -4.15
C GLU A 78 7.01 13.51 -3.83
N THR A 79 6.61 12.26 -3.69
CA THR A 79 5.23 11.88 -3.39
C THR A 79 4.70 12.55 -2.13
N ALA A 80 5.51 12.65 -1.07
CA ALA A 80 5.12 13.34 0.16
C ALA A 80 4.77 14.82 -0.09
N ARG A 81 5.52 15.52 -0.94
CA ARG A 81 5.25 16.93 -1.28
C ARG A 81 3.96 17.10 -2.10
N ILE A 82 3.71 16.18 -3.03
CA ILE A 82 2.45 16.17 -3.80
C ILE A 82 1.28 15.99 -2.83
N LEU A 83 1.36 15.00 -1.94
CA LEU A 83 0.31 14.72 -0.97
C LEU A 83 0.10 15.87 0.00
N LEU A 84 1.15 16.55 0.48
CA LEU A 84 1.02 17.75 1.33
C LEU A 84 0.25 18.87 0.62
N GLY A 85 0.49 19.08 -0.67
CA GLY A 85 -0.28 20.06 -1.46
C GLY A 85 -1.76 19.69 -1.55
N ILE A 86 -2.06 18.42 -1.79
CA ILE A 86 -3.44 17.91 -1.87
C ILE A 86 -4.13 17.96 -0.52
N ILE A 87 -3.44 17.57 0.55
CA ILE A 87 -3.97 17.61 1.92
C ILE A 87 -4.35 19.03 2.30
N LYS A 88 -3.54 20.02 1.94
CA LYS A 88 -3.83 21.44 2.19
C LYS A 88 -5.11 21.91 1.51
N GLU A 89 -5.36 21.44 0.28
CA GLU A 89 -6.54 21.83 -0.50
C GLU A 89 -7.79 21.03 -0.07
N VAL A 90 -7.65 19.71 0.06
CA VAL A 90 -8.76 18.78 0.28
C VAL A 90 -9.16 18.68 1.74
N GLN A 91 -8.22 18.96 2.66
CA GLN A 91 -8.38 18.85 4.11
C GLN A 91 -8.99 17.51 4.57
N PRO A 92 -8.41 16.38 4.19
CA PRO A 92 -8.90 15.08 4.63
C PRO A 92 -8.59 14.86 6.11
N ASP A 93 -9.42 14.06 6.78
CA ASP A 93 -9.21 13.64 8.17
C ASP A 93 -8.19 12.51 8.30
N LEU A 94 -7.99 11.77 7.21
CA LEU A 94 -7.15 10.57 7.16
C LEU A 94 -6.62 10.35 5.74
N VAL A 95 -5.38 9.87 5.65
CA VAL A 95 -4.82 9.28 4.41
C VAL A 95 -4.78 7.76 4.55
N ILE A 96 -5.25 7.05 3.51
CA ILE A 96 -5.00 5.61 3.34
C ILE A 96 -3.99 5.47 2.19
N ALA A 97 -2.76 5.10 2.51
CA ALA A 97 -1.71 4.87 1.52
C ALA A 97 -1.70 3.39 1.12
N ILE A 98 -1.71 3.11 -0.19
CA ILE A 98 -1.65 1.74 -0.74
C ILE A 98 -0.38 1.60 -1.55
N ASP A 99 0.46 0.61 -1.24
CA ASP A 99 1.77 0.44 -1.88
C ASP A 99 2.11 -1.02 -2.15
N ALA A 100 2.93 -1.22 -3.16
CA ALA A 100 3.57 -2.48 -3.47
C ALA A 100 4.87 -2.62 -2.66
N LEU A 101 5.04 -3.72 -1.96
CA LEU A 101 6.17 -3.94 -1.06
C LEU A 101 7.17 -4.95 -1.63
N ALA A 102 8.41 -4.94 -1.10
CA ALA A 102 9.36 -6.02 -1.29
C ALA A 102 9.18 -7.08 -0.20
N ALA A 103 9.00 -8.33 -0.61
CA ALA A 103 8.93 -9.47 0.29
C ALA A 103 10.32 -9.79 0.88
N ARG A 104 10.35 -10.12 2.16
CA ARG A 104 11.56 -10.66 2.84
C ARG A 104 11.68 -12.18 2.71
N SER A 105 10.62 -12.84 2.24
CA SER A 105 10.56 -14.28 1.99
C SER A 105 9.63 -14.53 0.80
N ILE A 106 9.94 -15.53 0.00
CA ILE A 106 9.12 -15.94 -1.15
C ILE A 106 7.71 -16.33 -0.74
N ARG A 107 7.53 -16.85 0.48
CA ARG A 107 6.24 -17.27 1.04
C ARG A 107 5.24 -16.11 1.21
N ARG A 108 5.74 -14.87 1.26
CA ARG A 108 4.91 -13.67 1.43
C ARG A 108 4.53 -13.00 0.11
N LEU A 109 5.16 -13.41 -0.99
CA LEU A 109 4.94 -12.81 -2.29
C LEU A 109 3.50 -13.04 -2.77
N GLY A 110 2.72 -11.97 -2.90
CA GLY A 110 1.33 -12.02 -3.34
C GLY A 110 0.33 -12.70 -2.38
N THR A 111 0.78 -13.12 -1.19
CA THR A 111 -0.05 -13.89 -0.24
C THR A 111 -0.30 -13.20 1.09
N THR A 112 0.26 -12.01 1.27
CA THR A 112 0.18 -11.27 2.53
C THR A 112 -0.29 -9.86 2.28
N ILE A 113 -1.28 -9.40 3.05
CA ILE A 113 -1.68 -7.99 3.12
C ILE A 113 -1.21 -7.44 4.46
N GLN A 114 -0.43 -6.37 4.44
CA GLN A 114 0.08 -5.73 5.65
C GLN A 114 -0.69 -4.45 5.90
N LEU A 115 -1.17 -4.29 7.13
CA LEU A 115 -1.86 -3.09 7.60
C LEU A 115 -1.07 -2.45 8.72
N THR A 116 -0.95 -1.12 8.69
CA THR A 116 -0.34 -0.36 9.79
C THR A 116 -0.96 1.03 9.89
N ASP A 117 -0.99 1.58 11.09
CA ASP A 117 -1.43 2.94 11.38
C ASP A 117 -0.26 3.89 11.69
N THR A 118 0.96 3.42 11.57
CA THR A 118 2.18 4.21 11.76
C THR A 118 2.68 4.88 10.48
N GLY A 119 2.02 4.61 9.35
CA GLY A 119 2.42 5.11 8.04
C GLY A 119 3.32 4.15 7.26
N ILE A 120 3.90 4.63 6.17
CA ILE A 120 4.70 3.84 5.25
C ILE A 120 5.95 4.60 4.79
N HIS A 121 7.01 3.84 4.48
CA HIS A 121 8.25 4.34 3.89
C HIS A 121 8.36 3.84 2.43
N PRO A 122 7.83 4.58 1.45
CA PRO A 122 7.80 4.13 0.06
C PRO A 122 9.20 3.84 -0.48
N GLY A 123 9.39 2.68 -1.11
CA GLY A 123 10.66 2.28 -1.72
C GLY A 123 11.77 1.86 -0.76
N SER A 124 11.52 1.78 0.55
CA SER A 124 12.54 1.36 1.54
C SER A 124 13.01 -0.09 1.29
N GLY A 125 12.15 -0.96 0.79
CA GLY A 125 12.49 -2.34 0.47
C GLY A 125 13.46 -2.53 -0.70
N VAL A 126 13.69 -1.48 -1.50
CA VAL A 126 14.59 -1.46 -2.66
C VAL A 126 15.71 -0.42 -2.51
N GLY A 127 15.99 0.01 -1.26
CA GLY A 127 17.10 0.94 -0.95
C GLY A 127 16.84 2.41 -1.34
N ASN A 128 15.62 2.76 -1.67
CA ASN A 128 15.27 4.11 -2.07
C ASN A 128 14.75 4.89 -0.85
N HIS A 129 15.60 5.74 -0.28
CA HIS A 129 15.25 6.57 0.88
C HIS A 129 14.40 7.76 0.43
N ARG A 130 13.08 7.61 0.44
CA ARG A 130 12.11 8.68 0.22
C ARG A 130 11.56 9.16 1.56
N HIS A 131 10.97 10.37 1.56
CA HIS A 131 10.27 10.84 2.74
C HIS A 131 9.14 9.87 3.12
N SER A 132 9.10 9.49 4.39
CA SER A 132 8.04 8.64 4.93
C SER A 132 6.69 9.36 4.85
N LEU A 133 5.64 8.58 4.66
CA LEU A 133 4.27 9.05 4.75
C LEU A 133 3.72 8.64 6.11
N THR A 134 3.92 9.48 7.10
CA THR A 134 3.50 9.27 8.49
C THR A 134 2.68 10.46 8.97
N LYS A 135 2.08 10.35 10.15
CA LYS A 135 1.37 11.45 10.79
C LYS A 135 2.28 12.67 10.99
N GLU A 136 3.56 12.44 11.32
CA GLU A 136 4.54 13.51 11.55
C GLU A 136 4.86 14.27 10.27
N THR A 137 4.95 13.57 9.14
CA THR A 137 5.30 14.19 7.85
C THR A 137 4.12 14.83 7.15
N LEU A 138 2.91 14.24 7.26
CA LEU A 138 1.71 14.73 6.58
C LEU A 138 0.81 15.59 7.47
N GLY A 139 1.04 15.63 8.78
CA GLY A 139 0.26 16.41 9.74
C GLY A 139 -1.10 15.80 10.09
N ILE A 140 -1.50 14.70 9.47
CA ILE A 140 -2.76 13.98 9.69
C ILE A 140 -2.52 12.48 9.82
N PRO A 141 -3.45 11.71 10.42
CA PRO A 141 -3.32 10.27 10.53
C PRO A 141 -3.12 9.59 9.18
N VAL A 142 -2.28 8.55 9.15
CA VAL A 142 -2.02 7.72 7.98
C VAL A 142 -2.27 6.26 8.33
N LEU A 143 -3.09 5.57 7.53
CA LEU A 143 -3.14 4.11 7.47
C LEU A 143 -2.38 3.67 6.23
N ALA A 144 -1.64 2.58 6.31
CA ALA A 144 -0.99 2.02 5.14
C ALA A 144 -1.42 0.56 4.92
N ILE A 145 -1.66 0.25 3.65
CA ILE A 145 -1.97 -1.09 3.15
C ILE A 145 -0.85 -1.45 2.18
N GLY A 146 -0.14 -2.53 2.45
CA GLY A 146 0.96 -2.98 1.60
C GLY A 146 0.84 -4.44 1.22
N VAL A 147 1.14 -4.76 -0.04
CA VAL A 147 1.21 -6.14 -0.52
C VAL A 147 2.57 -6.39 -1.15
N PRO A 148 3.29 -7.44 -0.72
CA PRO A 148 4.56 -7.81 -1.35
C PRO A 148 4.34 -8.32 -2.78
N THR A 149 4.87 -7.60 -3.75
CA THR A 149 4.75 -7.89 -5.19
C THR A 149 6.08 -8.27 -5.85
N VAL A 150 7.19 -8.04 -5.15
CA VAL A 150 8.54 -8.43 -5.58
C VAL A 150 9.28 -9.11 -4.43
N VAL A 151 10.29 -9.91 -4.77
CA VAL A 151 11.21 -10.53 -3.81
C VAL A 151 12.63 -10.39 -4.33
N GLY A 152 13.56 -10.03 -3.45
CA GLY A 152 14.98 -9.94 -3.82
C GLY A 152 15.61 -11.32 -4.01
N ALA A 153 16.54 -11.45 -4.97
CA ALA A 153 17.25 -12.71 -5.23
C ALA A 153 17.94 -13.27 -3.98
N ALA A 154 18.51 -12.41 -3.13
CA ALA A 154 19.13 -12.82 -1.87
C ALA A 154 18.13 -13.52 -0.92
N ALA A 155 16.88 -13.06 -0.86
CA ALA A 155 15.85 -13.70 -0.06
C ALA A 155 15.49 -15.09 -0.60
N ILE A 156 15.43 -15.25 -1.92
CA ILE A 156 15.20 -16.55 -2.56
C ILE A 156 16.31 -17.54 -2.22
N VAL A 157 17.57 -17.10 -2.35
CA VAL A 157 18.74 -17.94 -2.02
C VAL A 157 18.74 -18.32 -0.55
N HIS A 158 18.48 -17.35 0.34
CA HIS A 158 18.38 -17.60 1.78
C HIS A 158 17.29 -18.65 2.08
N ASP A 159 16.08 -18.46 1.58
CA ASP A 159 14.96 -19.39 1.79
C ASP A 159 15.28 -20.78 1.27
N THR A 160 15.98 -20.87 0.12
CA THR A 160 16.40 -22.15 -0.47
C THR A 160 17.42 -22.87 0.42
N ILE A 161 18.44 -22.16 0.90
CA ILE A 161 19.47 -22.74 1.79
C ILE A 161 18.84 -23.15 3.11
N SER A 162 17.99 -22.33 3.71
CA SER A 162 17.27 -22.66 4.95
C SER A 162 16.42 -23.92 4.77
N ALA A 163 15.69 -24.04 3.67
CA ALA A 163 14.90 -25.24 3.37
C ALA A 163 15.78 -26.49 3.19
N LEU A 164 16.95 -26.35 2.56
CA LEU A 164 17.91 -27.44 2.37
C LEU A 164 18.49 -27.93 3.69
N LEU A 165 18.80 -27.01 4.60
CA LEU A 165 19.45 -27.32 5.89
C LEU A 165 18.44 -27.65 7.00
N GLY A 166 17.14 -27.44 6.78
CA GLY A 166 16.10 -27.68 7.79
C GLY A 166 16.10 -26.67 8.93
N VAL A 167 16.53 -25.41 8.69
CA VAL A 167 16.62 -24.31 9.66
C VAL A 167 15.79 -23.11 9.23
#